data_8071cd911bed478f0caf37fbf0fcbb52
#
_entry.id   8071cd911bed478f0caf37fbf0fcbb52
#
_cell.length_a   1.000
_cell.length_b   1.000
_cell.length_c   1.000
_cell.angle_alpha   90.00
_cell.angle_beta   90.00
_cell.angle_gamma   90.00
#
_symmetry.space_group_name_H-M   'P 1'
#
loop_
_entity.id
_entity.type
_entity.pdbx_description
1 polymer ?
#
loop_
_entity_poly.entity_id
_entity_poly.type
_entity_poly.pdbx_seq_one_letter_code
_entity_poly.pdbx_strand_id
1 'polypeptide(L)'
;MSQSFIVACEGGKRKIAEILLEKNQVDVSYTDELGRTALHYAAHRGYLDLVKKLVESGAAVDYEDHRGETPLYFALLQKQKQTAAYLLDKNANIHINDFLGNSLLHITARTGQQEMAEKLIAAGLDVNALNNDAESPLLLAAQAKYPPVVQLLVSQGANLDITDKAGNTALNIAVALGSVPIVNMLLDNGAAVNTLNDLSEGPLLLAVKMGNRVLAQRLLEQGSDIFAESAEGISPVWYVCNSNQKELLALFLERGLSADYARPVDSFDGKDGKYMEKLIERTGGRTFILGFEPHYAGETLLQTATKMGYLSLVKQLLDSGATIDKQDASGNTALHFAAAYGKKDVLRYLLSNGALTDISNVLEQKPIDYSNMQGFNEITRLLIDFGAKTNAVDDGPISAGASIAPPASPMDMGLKKQALFDLKDLLDAGIINQEEFDQEKAKILKA
;
A
#
# COMPACT_ATOMS: atom_id res chain seq x y z
N MET A 1 -34.98 6.02 43.47
CA MET A 1 -34.96 7.31 42.73
C MET A 1 -33.65 7.55 42.00
N SER A 2 -32.51 7.24 42.59
CA SER A 2 -31.21 7.41 41.92
C SER A 2 -31.08 6.63 40.62
N GLN A 3 -31.59 5.39 40.54
CA GLN A 3 -31.62 4.62 39.28
C GLN A 3 -32.47 5.31 38.20
N SER A 4 -33.69 5.84 38.58
CA SER A 4 -34.52 6.56 37.61
C SER A 4 -33.90 7.86 37.16
N PHE A 5 -33.07 8.48 38.00
CA PHE A 5 -32.34 9.69 37.73
C PHE A 5 -31.22 9.43 36.69
N ILE A 6 -30.38 8.40 36.91
CA ILE A 6 -29.33 8.07 35.98
C ILE A 6 -29.88 7.66 34.62
N VAL A 7 -30.98 6.85 34.58
CA VAL A 7 -31.67 6.49 33.35
C VAL A 7 -32.24 7.72 32.61
N ALA A 8 -32.72 8.73 33.36
CA ALA A 8 -33.15 10.00 32.75
C ALA A 8 -31.99 10.77 32.13
N CYS A 9 -30.80 10.78 32.78
CA CYS A 9 -29.59 11.39 32.27
C CYS A 9 -29.06 10.64 31.03
N GLU A 10 -28.95 9.33 31.09
CA GLU A 10 -28.59 8.44 30.00
C GLU A 10 -29.52 8.61 28.80
N GLY A 11 -30.83 8.55 29.01
CA GLY A 11 -31.85 8.72 27.97
C GLY A 11 -32.01 10.16 27.45
N GLY A 12 -31.21 11.12 27.94
CA GLY A 12 -31.26 12.52 27.49
C GLY A 12 -32.50 13.29 27.93
N LYS A 13 -33.23 12.79 28.93
CA LYS A 13 -34.47 13.40 29.45
C LYS A 13 -34.14 14.51 30.44
N ARG A 14 -33.44 15.58 29.96
CA ARG A 14 -32.90 16.67 30.77
C ARG A 14 -33.88 17.23 31.78
N LYS A 15 -35.11 17.61 31.36
CA LYS A 15 -36.12 18.18 32.26
C LYS A 15 -36.51 17.23 33.40
N ILE A 16 -36.60 15.92 33.11
CA ILE A 16 -36.91 14.92 34.14
C ILE A 16 -35.75 14.79 35.11
N ALA A 17 -34.51 14.77 34.60
CA ALA A 17 -33.31 14.75 35.44
C ALA A 17 -33.22 15.97 36.34
N GLU A 18 -33.50 17.19 35.86
CA GLU A 18 -33.52 18.42 36.65
C GLU A 18 -34.56 18.37 37.74
N ILE A 19 -35.79 17.94 37.45
CA ILE A 19 -36.87 17.80 38.43
C ILE A 19 -36.52 16.79 39.54
N LEU A 20 -35.90 15.66 39.15
CA LEU A 20 -35.52 14.61 40.10
C LEU A 20 -34.40 15.10 41.03
N LEU A 21 -33.43 15.88 40.48
CA LEU A 21 -32.35 16.45 41.26
C LEU A 21 -32.87 17.50 42.26
N GLU A 22 -33.79 18.40 41.85
CA GLU A 22 -34.39 19.45 42.70
C GLU A 22 -35.18 18.87 43.86
N LYS A 23 -35.69 17.67 43.78
CA LYS A 23 -36.39 16.99 44.89
C LYS A 23 -35.44 16.54 46.00
N ASN A 24 -34.11 16.72 45.86
CA ASN A 24 -33.11 16.32 46.83
C ASN A 24 -33.17 14.88 47.37
N GLN A 25 -33.72 13.95 46.57
CA GLN A 25 -33.91 12.54 46.93
C GLN A 25 -33.07 11.59 46.10
N VAL A 26 -32.13 12.14 45.34
CA VAL A 26 -31.22 11.39 44.46
C VAL A 26 -29.81 11.42 45.03
N ASP A 27 -29.17 10.28 45.00
CA ASP A 27 -27.76 10.15 45.26
C ASP A 27 -27.01 10.46 43.97
N VAL A 28 -26.27 11.57 43.93
CA VAL A 28 -25.51 12.02 42.76
C VAL A 28 -24.25 11.18 42.50
N SER A 29 -23.86 10.36 43.50
CA SER A 29 -22.73 9.42 43.41
C SER A 29 -23.15 8.02 42.88
N TYR A 30 -24.47 7.80 42.73
CA TYR A 30 -25.00 6.54 42.24
C TYR A 30 -24.45 6.25 40.83
N THR A 31 -24.00 5.01 40.59
CA THR A 31 -23.48 4.54 39.35
C THR A 31 -24.34 3.48 38.67
N ASP A 32 -24.30 3.40 37.38
CA ASP A 32 -24.86 2.29 36.60
C ASP A 32 -23.89 1.09 36.52
N GLU A 33 -24.26 0.10 35.70
CA GLU A 33 -23.46 -1.12 35.47
C GLU A 33 -22.10 -0.85 34.78
N LEU A 34 -21.93 0.32 34.17
CA LEU A 34 -20.66 0.74 33.55
C LEU A 34 -19.78 1.56 34.50
N GLY A 35 -20.24 1.80 35.74
CA GLY A 35 -19.59 2.65 36.72
C GLY A 35 -19.81 4.15 36.46
N ARG A 36 -20.76 4.53 35.58
CA ARG A 36 -21.00 5.94 35.21
C ARG A 36 -21.98 6.59 36.17
N THR A 37 -21.66 7.83 36.54
CA THR A 37 -22.56 8.70 37.29
C THR A 37 -23.42 9.56 36.36
N ALA A 38 -24.44 10.21 36.91
CA ALA A 38 -25.24 11.20 36.18
C ALA A 38 -24.41 12.32 35.57
N LEU A 39 -23.25 12.70 36.20
CA LEU A 39 -22.35 13.72 35.70
C LEU A 39 -21.66 13.28 34.39
N HIS A 40 -21.32 12.01 34.23
CA HIS A 40 -20.80 11.47 32.96
C HIS A 40 -21.77 11.69 31.82
N TYR A 41 -23.03 11.32 32.00
CA TYR A 41 -24.07 11.47 30.98
C TYR A 41 -24.42 12.93 30.68
N ALA A 42 -24.48 13.78 31.72
CA ALA A 42 -24.70 15.21 31.54
C ALA A 42 -23.56 15.87 30.77
N ALA A 43 -22.32 15.47 31.07
CA ALA A 43 -21.11 15.95 30.39
C ALA A 43 -21.06 15.47 28.93
N HIS A 44 -21.32 14.20 28.69
CA HIS A 44 -21.40 13.63 27.33
C HIS A 44 -22.41 14.37 26.44
N ARG A 45 -23.56 14.74 26.99
CA ARG A 45 -24.62 15.46 26.26
C ARG A 45 -24.45 16.97 26.19
N GLY A 46 -23.48 17.53 26.94
CA GLY A 46 -23.25 18.97 27.00
C GLY A 46 -24.33 19.75 27.74
N TYR A 47 -25.03 19.13 28.70
CA TYR A 47 -26.08 19.78 29.50
C TYR A 47 -25.45 20.62 30.60
N LEU A 48 -24.82 21.74 30.22
CA LEU A 48 -24.01 22.58 31.09
C LEU A 48 -24.74 22.95 32.39
N ASP A 49 -26.03 23.35 32.34
CA ASP A 49 -26.76 23.73 33.53
C ASP A 49 -26.98 22.57 34.49
N LEU A 50 -27.24 21.36 33.94
CA LEU A 50 -27.34 20.15 34.74
C LEU A 50 -25.98 19.76 35.34
N VAL A 51 -24.90 19.89 34.55
CA VAL A 51 -23.51 19.69 35.05
C VAL A 51 -23.22 20.60 36.21
N LYS A 52 -23.56 21.89 36.10
CA LYS A 52 -23.38 22.86 37.19
C LYS A 52 -24.14 22.45 38.45
N LYS A 53 -25.44 22.15 38.31
CA LYS A 53 -26.27 21.71 39.44
C LYS A 53 -25.76 20.43 40.12
N LEU A 54 -25.28 19.45 39.30
CA LEU A 54 -24.69 18.20 39.80
C LEU A 54 -23.43 18.46 40.63
N VAL A 55 -22.51 19.27 40.10
CA VAL A 55 -21.28 19.65 40.82
C VAL A 55 -21.59 20.45 42.12
N GLU A 56 -22.54 21.37 42.07
CA GLU A 56 -23.02 22.11 43.24
C GLU A 56 -23.72 21.18 44.27
N SER A 57 -24.31 20.07 43.81
CA SER A 57 -24.90 19.05 44.66
C SER A 57 -23.89 18.02 45.19
N GLY A 58 -22.59 18.21 44.94
CA GLY A 58 -21.51 17.37 45.45
C GLY A 58 -21.13 16.19 44.59
N ALA A 59 -21.53 16.17 43.31
CA ALA A 59 -21.06 15.16 42.40
C ALA A 59 -19.53 15.24 42.21
N ALA A 60 -18.83 14.12 42.32
CA ALA A 60 -17.38 14.07 42.16
C ALA A 60 -17.01 14.34 40.66
N VAL A 61 -16.23 15.40 40.44
CA VAL A 61 -15.83 15.88 39.11
C VAL A 61 -14.94 14.87 38.41
N ASP A 62 -14.11 14.14 39.17
CA ASP A 62 -13.09 13.20 38.67
C ASP A 62 -13.47 11.74 38.88
N TYR A 63 -14.76 11.46 39.04
CA TYR A 63 -15.19 10.05 39.13
C TYR A 63 -14.86 9.31 37.84
N GLU A 64 -14.17 8.19 37.96
CA GLU A 64 -13.81 7.32 36.82
C GLU A 64 -14.85 6.21 36.67
N ASP A 65 -15.31 5.98 35.45
CA ASP A 65 -16.11 4.78 35.13
C ASP A 65 -15.21 3.53 35.06
N HIS A 66 -15.76 2.36 34.75
CA HIS A 66 -15.01 1.10 34.69
C HIS A 66 -13.92 1.07 33.59
N ARG A 67 -13.84 2.10 32.74
CA ARG A 67 -12.83 2.26 31.69
C ARG A 67 -11.84 3.38 31.99
N GLY A 68 -11.86 3.95 33.19
CA GLY A 68 -11.05 5.11 33.54
C GLY A 68 -11.52 6.42 32.90
N GLU A 69 -12.74 6.43 32.33
CA GLU A 69 -13.29 7.59 31.65
C GLU A 69 -13.96 8.53 32.65
N THR A 70 -13.58 9.82 32.68
CA THR A 70 -14.15 10.84 33.56
C THR A 70 -15.24 11.66 32.86
N PRO A 71 -16.06 12.46 33.60
CA PRO A 71 -16.95 13.44 32.96
C PRO A 71 -16.28 14.39 31.98
N LEU A 72 -15.04 14.85 32.28
CA LEU A 72 -14.25 15.69 31.38
C LEU A 72 -13.87 14.96 30.10
N TYR A 73 -13.48 13.68 30.19
CA TYR A 73 -13.22 12.82 29.01
C TYR A 73 -14.44 12.78 28.09
N PHE A 74 -15.64 12.53 28.64
CA PHE A 74 -16.87 12.50 27.84
C PHE A 74 -17.24 13.83 27.21
N ALA A 75 -17.03 14.94 27.93
CA ALA A 75 -17.25 16.28 27.40
C ALA A 75 -16.32 16.56 26.18
N LEU A 76 -15.05 16.16 26.27
CA LEU A 76 -14.08 16.30 25.18
C LEU A 76 -14.38 15.36 24.03
N LEU A 77 -14.71 14.09 24.32
CA LEU A 77 -15.05 13.11 23.30
C LEU A 77 -16.21 13.58 22.41
N GLN A 78 -17.22 14.21 23.01
CA GLN A 78 -18.40 14.73 22.34
C GLN A 78 -18.31 16.20 21.92
N LYS A 79 -17.12 16.81 22.04
CA LYS A 79 -16.84 18.20 21.67
C LYS A 79 -17.72 19.23 22.40
N GLN A 80 -18.08 18.91 23.64
CA GLN A 80 -18.93 19.79 24.49
C GLN A 80 -18.08 20.90 25.14
N LYS A 81 -17.64 21.86 24.33
CA LYS A 81 -16.65 22.88 24.66
C LYS A 81 -16.95 23.63 25.96
N GLN A 82 -18.21 24.08 26.15
CA GLN A 82 -18.58 24.85 27.36
C GLN A 82 -18.57 23.97 28.61
N THR A 83 -19.01 22.74 28.50
CA THR A 83 -18.99 21.78 29.61
C THR A 83 -17.57 21.37 29.95
N ALA A 84 -16.72 21.10 28.97
CA ALA A 84 -15.32 20.82 29.21
C ALA A 84 -14.58 21.99 29.87
N ALA A 85 -14.82 23.23 29.41
CA ALA A 85 -14.26 24.41 30.01
C ALA A 85 -14.70 24.57 31.50
N TYR A 86 -15.99 24.37 31.77
CA TYR A 86 -16.51 24.45 33.14
C TYR A 86 -15.88 23.39 34.05
N LEU A 87 -15.74 22.14 33.57
CA LEU A 87 -15.11 21.08 34.36
C LEU A 87 -13.62 21.38 34.64
N LEU A 88 -12.89 21.93 33.65
CA LEU A 88 -11.52 22.40 33.82
C LEU A 88 -11.43 23.56 34.88
N ASP A 89 -12.37 24.53 34.84
CA ASP A 89 -12.47 25.60 35.83
C ASP A 89 -12.77 25.08 37.24
N LYS A 90 -13.33 23.87 37.34
CA LYS A 90 -13.55 23.16 38.61
C LYS A 90 -12.38 22.24 39.00
N ASN A 91 -11.22 22.45 38.39
CA ASN A 91 -9.99 21.68 38.59
C ASN A 91 -10.14 20.19 38.32
N ALA A 92 -10.93 19.81 37.31
CA ALA A 92 -10.98 18.42 36.86
C ALA A 92 -9.57 17.89 36.54
N ASN A 93 -9.28 16.67 37.01
CA ASN A 93 -7.99 16.03 36.77
C ASN A 93 -7.78 15.81 35.27
N ILE A 94 -6.70 16.37 34.72
CA ILE A 94 -6.32 16.22 33.32
C ILE A 94 -5.38 15.04 33.09
N HIS A 95 -4.71 14.53 34.14
CA HIS A 95 -3.72 13.46 34.07
C HIS A 95 -4.40 12.07 34.19
N ILE A 96 -5.35 11.83 33.36
CA ILE A 96 -6.07 10.55 33.27
C ILE A 96 -5.82 9.89 31.92
N ASN A 97 -5.86 8.57 31.90
CA ASN A 97 -5.87 7.79 30.70
C ASN A 97 -7.07 6.86 30.68
N ASP A 98 -7.68 6.68 29.51
CA ASP A 98 -8.70 5.63 29.32
C ASP A 98 -8.05 4.23 29.29
N PHE A 99 -8.87 3.19 29.19
CA PHE A 99 -8.39 1.79 29.14
C PHE A 99 -7.51 1.48 27.92
N LEU A 100 -7.52 2.32 26.87
CA LEU A 100 -6.64 2.23 25.72
C LEU A 100 -5.35 3.04 25.92
N GLY A 101 -5.14 3.65 27.08
CA GLY A 101 -4.01 4.49 27.37
C GLY A 101 -4.10 5.90 26.76
N ASN A 102 -5.25 6.30 26.21
CA ASN A 102 -5.41 7.63 25.64
C ASN A 102 -5.50 8.69 26.74
N SER A 103 -4.61 9.66 26.73
CA SER A 103 -4.76 10.88 27.51
C SER A 103 -5.82 11.81 26.90
N LEU A 104 -6.23 12.84 27.62
CA LEU A 104 -7.17 13.86 27.10
C LEU A 104 -6.61 14.57 25.86
N LEU A 105 -5.28 14.64 25.70
CA LEU A 105 -4.67 15.22 24.51
C LEU A 105 -4.87 14.32 23.27
N HIS A 106 -4.83 13.01 23.42
CA HIS A 106 -5.19 12.05 22.34
C HIS A 106 -6.64 12.26 21.89
N ILE A 107 -7.57 12.46 22.84
CA ILE A 107 -8.99 12.67 22.54
C ILE A 107 -9.19 13.99 21.77
N THR A 108 -8.59 15.08 22.23
CA THR A 108 -8.70 16.39 21.56
C THR A 108 -8.04 16.37 20.19
N ALA A 109 -6.93 15.67 20.03
CA ALA A 109 -6.25 15.48 18.75
C ALA A 109 -7.12 14.70 17.75
N ARG A 110 -7.65 13.55 18.15
CA ARG A 110 -8.53 12.70 17.31
C ARG A 110 -9.85 13.39 16.96
N THR A 111 -10.34 14.29 17.82
CA THR A 111 -11.63 14.98 17.60
C THR A 111 -11.47 16.37 16.99
N GLY A 112 -10.24 16.87 16.80
CA GLY A 112 -9.95 18.13 16.12
C GLY A 112 -10.20 19.37 16.97
N GLN A 113 -10.06 19.29 18.31
CA GLN A 113 -10.35 20.36 19.24
C GLN A 113 -9.10 21.16 19.58
N GLN A 114 -8.61 21.98 18.65
CA GLN A 114 -7.37 22.75 18.78
C GLN A 114 -7.30 23.57 20.08
N GLU A 115 -8.34 24.37 20.39
CA GLU A 115 -8.34 25.24 21.57
C GLU A 115 -8.27 24.45 22.90
N MET A 116 -8.92 23.28 22.96
CA MET A 116 -8.84 22.41 24.14
C MET A 116 -7.48 21.73 24.24
N ALA A 117 -6.92 21.26 23.11
CA ALA A 117 -5.58 20.71 23.06
C ALA A 117 -4.54 21.74 23.55
N GLU A 118 -4.64 23.01 23.11
CA GLU A 118 -3.76 24.09 23.55
C GLU A 118 -3.84 24.30 25.06
N LYS A 119 -5.06 24.33 25.63
CA LYS A 119 -5.25 24.48 27.09
C LYS A 119 -4.66 23.30 27.87
N LEU A 120 -4.83 22.07 27.36
CA LEU A 120 -4.29 20.87 28.00
C LEU A 120 -2.77 20.81 27.95
N ILE A 121 -2.15 21.23 26.86
CA ILE A 121 -0.69 21.35 26.75
C ILE A 121 -0.17 22.41 27.68
N ALA A 122 -0.81 23.60 27.72
CA ALA A 122 -0.45 24.68 28.63
C ALA A 122 -0.59 24.27 30.12
N ALA A 123 -1.50 23.33 30.42
CA ALA A 123 -1.67 22.74 31.74
C ALA A 123 -0.68 21.62 32.06
N GLY A 124 0.23 21.26 31.14
CA GLY A 124 1.35 20.35 31.37
C GLY A 124 1.15 18.94 30.87
N LEU A 125 0.17 18.66 29.97
CA LEU A 125 0.09 17.37 29.34
C LEU A 125 1.24 17.18 28.33
N ASP A 126 1.82 15.99 28.33
CA ASP A 126 2.91 15.62 27.42
C ASP A 126 2.38 15.51 25.98
N VAL A 127 2.96 16.33 25.09
CA VAL A 127 2.65 16.37 23.66
C VAL A 127 3.03 15.07 22.95
N ASN A 128 3.97 14.31 23.52
CA ASN A 128 4.52 13.07 22.99
C ASN A 128 4.05 11.82 23.75
N ALA A 129 3.04 11.94 24.61
CA ALA A 129 2.47 10.79 25.31
C ALA A 129 2.03 9.72 24.30
N LEU A 130 2.26 8.45 24.65
CA LEU A 130 1.85 7.31 23.83
C LEU A 130 0.68 6.58 24.48
N ASN A 131 -0.30 6.20 23.68
CA ASN A 131 -1.35 5.27 24.08
C ASN A 131 -0.86 3.79 24.00
N ASN A 132 -1.73 2.83 24.32
CA ASN A 132 -1.40 1.40 24.27
C ASN A 132 -1.11 0.87 22.84
N ASP A 133 -1.48 1.62 21.82
CA ASP A 133 -1.20 1.31 20.40
C ASP A 133 0.04 2.05 19.86
N ALA A 134 0.86 2.60 20.77
CA ALA A 134 2.03 3.42 20.46
C ALA A 134 1.70 4.69 19.66
N GLU A 135 0.43 5.11 19.62
CA GLU A 135 0.03 6.30 18.92
C GLU A 135 0.25 7.54 19.79
N SER A 136 0.84 8.58 19.21
CA SER A 136 0.92 9.92 19.83
C SER A 136 -0.29 10.78 19.43
N PRO A 137 -0.57 11.88 20.14
CA PRO A 137 -1.59 12.85 19.71
C PRO A 137 -1.39 13.32 18.25
N LEU A 138 -0.13 13.47 17.81
CA LEU A 138 0.19 13.88 16.44
C LEU A 138 -0.26 12.83 15.40
N LEU A 139 -0.01 11.55 15.66
CA LEU A 139 -0.46 10.46 14.80
C LEU A 139 -1.98 10.47 14.65
N LEU A 140 -2.70 10.59 15.78
CA LEU A 140 -4.17 10.65 15.77
C LEU A 140 -4.73 11.89 15.05
N ALA A 141 -4.07 13.05 15.21
CA ALA A 141 -4.46 14.27 14.50
C ALA A 141 -4.25 14.16 12.98
N ALA A 142 -3.14 13.54 12.56
CA ALA A 142 -2.86 13.28 11.15
C ALA A 142 -3.85 12.28 10.55
N GLN A 143 -4.13 11.19 11.25
CA GLN A 143 -5.10 10.16 10.87
C GLN A 143 -6.52 10.73 10.74
N ALA A 144 -6.92 11.59 11.67
CA ALA A 144 -8.22 12.25 11.66
C ALA A 144 -8.32 13.44 10.68
N LYS A 145 -7.22 13.79 10.01
CA LYS A 145 -7.10 14.90 9.05
C LYS A 145 -7.49 16.26 9.64
N TYR A 146 -6.91 16.61 10.78
CA TYR A 146 -7.09 17.91 11.41
C TYR A 146 -5.83 18.78 11.32
N PRO A 147 -5.56 19.49 10.21
CA PRO A 147 -4.38 20.33 10.04
C PRO A 147 -4.17 21.36 11.17
N PRO A 148 -5.21 22.05 11.71
CA PRO A 148 -5.00 23.00 12.79
C PRO A 148 -4.44 22.37 14.07
N VAL A 149 -4.85 21.13 14.39
CA VAL A 149 -4.33 20.41 15.55
C VAL A 149 -2.92 19.91 15.30
N VAL A 150 -2.64 19.40 14.08
CA VAL A 150 -1.27 19.01 13.66
C VAL A 150 -0.34 20.22 13.79
N GLN A 151 -0.74 21.40 13.30
CA GLN A 151 0.05 22.63 13.41
C GLN A 151 0.34 23.01 14.88
N LEU A 152 -0.68 22.91 15.73
CA LEU A 152 -0.51 23.16 17.17
C LEU A 152 0.53 22.20 17.77
N LEU A 153 0.33 20.90 17.59
CA LEU A 153 1.21 19.87 18.17
C LEU A 153 2.66 20.01 17.67
N VAL A 154 2.86 20.25 16.38
CA VAL A 154 4.20 20.52 15.81
C VAL A 154 4.83 21.77 16.43
N SER A 155 4.08 22.87 16.57
CA SER A 155 4.58 24.11 17.20
C SER A 155 4.91 23.94 18.69
N GLN A 156 4.32 22.96 19.35
CA GLN A 156 4.56 22.62 20.75
C GLN A 156 5.63 21.53 20.93
N GLY A 157 6.38 21.19 19.86
CA GLY A 157 7.51 20.27 19.92
C GLY A 157 7.12 18.79 19.86
N ALA A 158 6.01 18.47 19.20
CA ALA A 158 5.70 17.07 18.92
C ALA A 158 6.81 16.41 18.11
N ASN A 159 7.25 15.21 18.53
CA ASN A 159 8.21 14.40 17.79
C ASN A 159 7.54 13.85 16.54
N LEU A 160 8.07 14.22 15.36
CA LEU A 160 7.50 13.89 14.06
C LEU A 160 7.77 12.44 13.62
N ASP A 161 8.76 11.80 14.25
CA ASP A 161 9.27 10.48 13.87
C ASP A 161 8.77 9.35 14.78
N ILE A 162 7.84 9.64 15.70
CA ILE A 162 7.11 8.59 16.44
C ILE A 162 6.31 7.77 15.46
N THR A 163 6.36 6.44 15.63
CA THR A 163 5.64 5.47 14.80
C THR A 163 4.53 4.78 15.59
N ASP A 164 3.44 4.44 14.90
CA ASP A 164 2.44 3.50 15.41
C ASP A 164 2.98 2.04 15.42
N LYS A 165 2.15 1.08 15.86
CA LYS A 165 2.50 -0.35 15.88
C LYS A 165 2.77 -0.96 14.50
N ALA A 166 2.43 -0.28 13.43
CA ALA A 166 2.70 -0.71 12.05
C ALA A 166 3.93 0.01 11.46
N GLY A 167 4.68 0.76 12.28
CA GLY A 167 5.85 1.51 11.87
C GLY A 167 5.53 2.80 11.09
N ASN A 168 4.28 3.26 11.02
CA ASN A 168 3.93 4.47 10.29
C ASN A 168 4.18 5.73 11.12
N THR A 169 4.90 6.69 10.56
CA THR A 169 4.99 8.06 11.08
C THR A 169 3.75 8.88 10.70
N ALA A 170 3.61 10.05 11.30
CA ALA A 170 2.58 11.02 10.91
C ALA A 170 2.67 11.39 9.42
N LEU A 171 3.88 11.41 8.83
CA LEU A 171 4.10 11.65 7.41
C LEU A 171 3.57 10.48 6.56
N ASN A 172 3.89 9.22 6.91
CA ASN A 172 3.37 8.05 6.20
C ASN A 172 1.84 8.04 6.19
N ILE A 173 1.22 8.29 7.34
CA ILE A 173 -0.24 8.37 7.49
C ILE A 173 -0.82 9.50 6.63
N ALA A 174 -0.25 10.71 6.72
CA ALA A 174 -0.75 11.87 5.97
C ALA A 174 -0.64 11.66 4.45
N VAL A 175 0.43 11.02 3.97
CA VAL A 175 0.62 10.66 2.57
C VAL A 175 -0.40 9.59 2.16
N ALA A 176 -0.53 8.51 2.91
CA ALA A 176 -1.49 7.43 2.62
C ALA A 176 -2.96 7.93 2.60
N LEU A 177 -3.25 8.99 3.34
CA LEU A 177 -4.57 9.64 3.34
C LEU A 177 -4.71 10.76 2.30
N GLY A 178 -3.65 11.09 1.57
CA GLY A 178 -3.64 12.13 0.55
C GLY A 178 -3.78 13.56 1.09
N SER A 179 -3.41 13.80 2.35
CA SER A 179 -3.58 15.11 3.01
C SER A 179 -2.42 16.05 2.70
N VAL A 180 -2.46 16.72 1.55
CA VAL A 180 -1.42 17.68 1.11
C VAL A 180 -1.09 18.74 2.19
N PRO A 181 -2.07 19.36 2.88
CA PRO A 181 -1.74 20.36 3.90
C PRO A 181 -0.91 19.79 5.05
N ILE A 182 -1.25 18.59 5.55
CA ILE A 182 -0.52 17.95 6.65
C ILE A 182 0.86 17.51 6.18
N VAL A 183 0.97 16.92 4.99
CA VAL A 183 2.25 16.50 4.40
C VAL A 183 3.20 17.71 4.29
N ASN A 184 2.75 18.83 3.72
CA ASN A 184 3.58 20.03 3.63
C ASN A 184 4.04 20.52 5.00
N MET A 185 3.12 20.59 5.95
CA MET A 185 3.40 21.02 7.30
C MET A 185 4.47 20.15 7.99
N LEU A 186 4.34 18.82 7.89
CA LEU A 186 5.31 17.90 8.47
C LEU A 186 6.68 18.02 7.80
N LEU A 187 6.73 18.09 6.46
CA LEU A 187 7.97 18.25 5.71
C LEU A 187 8.64 19.60 5.97
N ASP A 188 7.88 20.69 6.05
CA ASP A 188 8.39 22.03 6.35
C ASP A 188 8.97 22.15 7.78
N ASN A 189 8.57 21.23 8.68
CA ASN A 189 9.09 21.14 10.04
C ASN A 189 10.10 19.98 10.22
N GLY A 190 10.62 19.40 9.13
CA GLY A 190 11.74 18.47 9.16
C GLY A 190 11.38 17.01 9.45
N ALA A 191 10.15 16.57 9.20
CA ALA A 191 9.81 15.16 9.29
C ALA A 191 10.70 14.32 8.36
N ALA A 192 11.15 13.16 8.86
CA ALA A 192 12.03 12.27 8.11
C ALA A 192 11.31 11.69 6.87
N VAL A 193 11.81 12.02 5.67
CA VAL A 193 11.14 11.76 4.39
C VAL A 193 11.27 10.31 3.92
N ASN A 194 12.21 9.54 4.49
CA ASN A 194 12.53 8.18 4.06
C ASN A 194 12.25 7.12 5.14
N THR A 195 11.47 7.43 6.17
CA THR A 195 11.11 6.46 7.21
C THR A 195 10.20 5.39 6.63
N LEU A 196 10.64 4.14 6.75
CA LEU A 196 9.90 2.97 6.28
C LEU A 196 9.01 2.43 7.39
N ASN A 197 7.81 1.99 7.03
CA ASN A 197 6.93 1.25 7.93
C ASN A 197 7.32 -0.26 7.98
N ASP A 198 6.57 -1.08 8.72
CA ASP A 198 6.84 -2.52 8.87
C ASP A 198 6.73 -3.32 7.56
N LEU A 199 6.07 -2.76 6.54
CA LEU A 199 6.06 -3.29 5.18
C LEU A 199 7.23 -2.78 4.34
N SER A 200 8.19 -2.08 4.95
CA SER A 200 9.28 -1.37 4.28
C SER A 200 8.80 -0.35 3.25
N GLU A 201 7.60 0.21 3.42
CA GLU A 201 7.05 1.24 2.54
C GLU A 201 7.35 2.63 3.08
N GLY A 202 8.05 3.43 2.29
CA GLY A 202 8.29 4.84 2.59
C GLY A 202 7.19 5.76 2.04
N PRO A 203 7.18 7.03 2.47
CA PRO A 203 6.19 8.03 2.01
C PRO A 203 6.09 8.13 0.48
N LEU A 204 7.22 8.07 -0.24
CA LEU A 204 7.21 8.18 -1.70
C LEU A 204 6.50 6.99 -2.36
N LEU A 205 6.76 5.75 -1.90
CA LEU A 205 6.07 4.58 -2.43
C LEU A 205 4.56 4.65 -2.17
N LEU A 206 4.15 5.12 -0.98
CA LEU A 206 2.73 5.33 -0.67
C LEU A 206 2.09 6.37 -1.61
N ALA A 207 2.77 7.50 -1.86
CA ALA A 207 2.29 8.52 -2.81
C ALA A 207 2.14 7.98 -4.23
N VAL A 208 3.10 7.18 -4.68
CA VAL A 208 3.11 6.54 -6.00
C VAL A 208 2.01 5.48 -6.11
N LYS A 209 1.78 4.67 -5.07
CA LYS A 209 0.67 3.71 -5.03
C LYS A 209 -0.69 4.38 -5.18
N MET A 210 -0.84 5.59 -4.67
CA MET A 210 -2.05 6.41 -4.83
C MET A 210 -2.13 7.14 -6.18
N GLY A 211 -1.08 7.13 -6.99
CA GLY A 211 -0.99 7.94 -8.21
C GLY A 211 -0.96 9.45 -7.93
N ASN A 212 -0.58 9.85 -6.71
CA ASN A 212 -0.62 11.26 -6.31
C ASN A 212 0.65 12.00 -6.71
N ARG A 213 0.66 12.57 -7.92
CA ARG A 213 1.78 13.32 -8.47
C ARG A 213 2.21 14.50 -7.59
N VAL A 214 1.25 15.22 -7.00
CA VAL A 214 1.57 16.41 -6.16
C VAL A 214 2.36 16.02 -4.93
N LEU A 215 1.94 14.96 -4.24
CA LEU A 215 2.66 14.44 -3.08
C LEU A 215 4.00 13.83 -3.47
N ALA A 216 4.06 13.04 -4.56
CA ALA A 216 5.31 12.47 -5.05
C ALA A 216 6.32 13.57 -5.40
N GLN A 217 5.90 14.63 -6.10
CA GLN A 217 6.75 15.78 -6.40
C GLN A 217 7.29 16.43 -5.13
N ARG A 218 6.42 16.69 -4.16
CA ARG A 218 6.81 17.33 -2.89
C ARG A 218 7.81 16.48 -2.10
N LEU A 219 7.59 15.18 -2.04
CA LEU A 219 8.51 14.24 -1.38
C LEU A 219 9.87 14.17 -2.07
N LEU A 220 9.90 14.13 -3.41
CA LEU A 220 11.14 14.19 -4.19
C LEU A 220 11.92 15.49 -3.98
N GLU A 221 11.24 16.63 -3.79
CA GLU A 221 11.86 17.91 -3.44
C GLU A 221 12.59 17.86 -2.08
N GLN A 222 12.16 16.98 -1.20
CA GLN A 222 12.78 16.73 0.11
C GLN A 222 13.80 15.58 0.09
N GLY A 223 14.14 15.03 -1.07
CA GLY A 223 15.15 13.99 -1.20
C GLY A 223 14.65 12.58 -0.90
N SER A 224 13.39 12.27 -1.21
CA SER A 224 12.90 10.90 -1.12
C SER A 224 13.68 9.97 -2.04
N ASP A 225 13.98 8.77 -1.52
CA ASP A 225 14.65 7.70 -2.27
C ASP A 225 13.65 7.01 -3.21
N ILE A 226 13.93 7.07 -4.52
CA ILE A 226 13.12 6.43 -5.57
C ILE A 226 13.38 4.93 -5.70
N PHE A 227 14.45 4.42 -5.07
CA PHE A 227 14.90 3.04 -5.18
C PHE A 227 14.63 2.21 -3.92
N ALA A 228 14.18 2.83 -2.82
CA ALA A 228 13.86 2.12 -1.59
C ALA A 228 12.79 1.04 -1.85
N GLU A 229 13.14 -0.21 -1.57
CA GLU A 229 12.27 -1.36 -1.83
C GLU A 229 11.39 -1.69 -0.62
N SER A 230 10.13 -2.01 -0.88
CA SER A 230 9.22 -2.60 0.11
C SER A 230 9.62 -4.03 0.46
N ALA A 231 8.98 -4.61 1.47
CA ALA A 231 9.14 -6.02 1.84
C ALA A 231 8.83 -6.99 0.67
N GLU A 232 8.06 -6.53 -0.33
CA GLU A 232 7.76 -7.26 -1.56
C GLU A 232 8.79 -7.03 -2.68
N GLY A 233 9.87 -6.29 -2.43
CA GLY A 233 10.88 -5.93 -3.43
C GLY A 233 10.40 -4.92 -4.48
N ILE A 234 9.43 -4.08 -4.12
CA ILE A 234 8.85 -3.09 -5.03
C ILE A 234 9.34 -1.69 -4.63
N SER A 235 10.11 -1.04 -5.50
CA SER A 235 10.47 0.36 -5.33
C SER A 235 9.50 1.31 -6.04
N PRO A 236 9.47 2.61 -5.71
CA PRO A 236 8.69 3.62 -6.42
C PRO A 236 8.89 3.58 -7.94
N VAL A 237 10.13 3.41 -8.42
CA VAL A 237 10.46 3.34 -9.86
C VAL A 237 9.75 2.18 -10.53
N TRP A 238 9.85 0.97 -9.95
CA TRP A 238 9.23 -0.23 -10.51
C TRP A 238 7.72 -0.18 -10.45
N TYR A 239 7.16 0.37 -9.36
CA TYR A 239 5.71 0.52 -9.23
C TYR A 239 5.13 1.40 -10.33
N VAL A 240 5.77 2.53 -10.63
CA VAL A 240 5.36 3.46 -11.69
C VAL A 240 5.33 2.77 -13.05
N CYS A 241 6.35 1.98 -13.38
CA CYS A 241 6.41 1.24 -14.64
C CYS A 241 5.37 0.11 -14.70
N ASN A 242 5.21 -0.66 -13.63
CA ASN A 242 4.24 -1.77 -13.58
C ASN A 242 2.78 -1.30 -13.56
N SER A 243 2.52 -0.06 -13.13
CA SER A 243 1.17 0.50 -13.00
C SER A 243 0.80 1.50 -14.10
N ASN A 244 1.63 1.62 -15.15
CA ASN A 244 1.41 2.53 -16.29
C ASN A 244 1.23 4.01 -15.88
N GLN A 245 2.02 4.48 -14.90
CA GLN A 245 1.89 5.85 -14.38
C GLN A 245 2.83 6.81 -15.14
N LYS A 246 2.43 7.20 -16.35
CA LYS A 246 3.24 8.00 -17.27
C LYS A 246 3.73 9.32 -16.67
N GLU A 247 2.85 10.04 -15.98
CA GLU A 247 3.13 11.36 -15.40
C GLU A 247 4.14 11.27 -14.25
N LEU A 248 4.11 10.19 -13.47
CA LEU A 248 5.08 9.95 -12.39
C LEU A 248 6.42 9.46 -12.95
N LEU A 249 6.41 8.65 -13.99
CA LEU A 249 7.65 8.28 -14.69
C LEU A 249 8.34 9.52 -15.28
N ALA A 250 7.57 10.44 -15.89
CA ALA A 250 8.11 11.72 -16.38
C ALA A 250 8.80 12.49 -15.26
N LEU A 251 8.14 12.61 -14.11
CA LEU A 251 8.69 13.29 -12.95
C LEU A 251 10.00 12.67 -12.46
N PHE A 252 10.10 11.33 -12.44
CA PHE A 252 11.34 10.65 -12.04
C PHE A 252 12.48 10.86 -13.04
N LEU A 253 12.18 10.79 -14.34
CA LEU A 253 13.14 11.08 -15.41
C LEU A 253 13.64 12.54 -15.36
N GLU A 254 12.74 13.51 -15.15
CA GLU A 254 13.07 14.92 -14.95
C GLU A 254 13.99 15.15 -13.72
N ARG A 255 13.89 14.28 -12.71
CA ARG A 255 14.71 14.32 -11.49
C ARG A 255 16.00 13.50 -11.59
N GLY A 256 16.33 13.00 -12.77
CA GLY A 256 17.62 12.35 -13.04
C GLY A 256 17.59 10.83 -13.00
N LEU A 257 16.40 10.19 -12.96
CA LEU A 257 16.33 8.76 -13.20
C LEU A 257 16.83 8.48 -14.62
N SER A 258 17.81 7.59 -14.76
CA SER A 258 18.24 7.14 -16.08
C SER A 258 17.14 6.36 -16.78
N ALA A 259 16.85 6.69 -18.04
CA ALA A 259 15.91 5.90 -18.85
C ALA A 259 16.41 4.46 -19.07
N ASP A 260 17.71 4.26 -18.95
CA ASP A 260 18.40 2.97 -19.00
C ASP A 260 18.56 2.31 -17.62
N TYR A 261 17.86 2.79 -16.58
CA TYR A 261 17.92 2.16 -15.28
C TYR A 261 17.48 0.70 -15.39
N ALA A 262 18.26 -0.18 -14.81
CA ALA A 262 18.00 -1.61 -14.76
C ALA A 262 18.00 -2.08 -13.31
N ARG A 263 17.23 -3.14 -12.99
CA ARG A 263 17.31 -3.76 -11.67
C ARG A 263 18.75 -4.15 -11.36
N PRO A 264 19.22 -3.87 -10.15
CA PRO A 264 20.52 -4.37 -9.73
C PRO A 264 20.57 -5.88 -9.96
N VAL A 265 21.70 -6.34 -10.44
CA VAL A 265 22.01 -7.77 -10.47
C VAL A 265 22.47 -8.09 -9.06
N ASP A 266 21.53 -8.15 -8.11
CA ASP A 266 21.88 -8.45 -6.73
C ASP A 266 22.52 -9.82 -6.70
N SER A 267 23.71 -9.86 -6.18
CA SER A 267 24.35 -10.88 -5.34
C SER A 267 23.75 -12.31 -5.32
N PHE A 268 22.97 -12.70 -6.30
CA PHE A 268 23.07 -14.07 -6.77
C PHE A 268 24.47 -14.16 -7.35
N ASP A 269 25.39 -14.78 -6.60
CA ASP A 269 26.74 -14.97 -6.99
C ASP A 269 26.86 -15.52 -8.41
N GLY A 270 26.60 -14.65 -9.41
CA GLY A 270 26.78 -14.93 -10.81
C GLY A 270 28.25 -15.12 -11.22
N LYS A 271 29.14 -15.10 -10.23
CA LYS A 271 30.55 -15.44 -10.42
C LYS A 271 30.79 -16.92 -10.69
N ASP A 272 29.84 -17.81 -10.39
CA ASP A 272 30.07 -19.25 -10.42
C ASP A 272 29.36 -20.03 -11.55
N GLY A 273 28.68 -19.36 -12.49
CA GLY A 273 27.95 -20.08 -13.56
C GLY A 273 26.73 -20.90 -13.08
N LYS A 274 26.55 -21.05 -11.78
CA LYS A 274 25.52 -21.87 -11.14
C LYS A 274 24.07 -21.37 -11.36
N TYR A 275 23.91 -20.10 -11.68
CA TYR A 275 22.58 -19.55 -12.02
C TYR A 275 22.10 -20.12 -13.36
N MET A 276 22.96 -20.17 -14.34
CA MET A 276 22.64 -20.73 -15.65
C MET A 276 22.45 -22.25 -15.60
N GLU A 277 23.28 -22.97 -14.82
CA GLU A 277 23.07 -24.41 -14.58
C GLU A 277 21.72 -24.68 -13.93
N LYS A 278 21.33 -23.94 -12.89
CA LYS A 278 20.01 -24.06 -12.25
C LYS A 278 18.86 -23.68 -13.17
N LEU A 279 19.03 -22.65 -14.01
CA LEU A 279 18.03 -22.27 -15.00
C LEU A 279 17.84 -23.39 -16.05
N ILE A 280 18.94 -23.96 -16.54
CA ILE A 280 18.94 -25.09 -17.50
C ILE A 280 18.37 -26.35 -16.83
N GLU A 281 18.72 -26.65 -15.59
CA GLU A 281 18.14 -27.78 -14.84
C GLU A 281 16.63 -27.63 -14.63
N ARG A 282 16.16 -26.44 -14.21
CA ARG A 282 14.74 -26.18 -14.00
C ARG A 282 13.91 -26.18 -15.27
N THR A 283 14.49 -25.76 -16.38
CA THR A 283 13.82 -25.76 -17.68
C THR A 283 13.96 -27.09 -18.42
N GLY A 284 14.72 -28.04 -17.87
CA GLY A 284 14.99 -29.35 -18.48
C GLY A 284 15.59 -29.22 -19.87
N GLY A 285 16.38 -28.19 -20.14
CA GLY A 285 16.91 -27.87 -21.45
C GLY A 285 15.85 -27.47 -22.47
N ARG A 286 14.60 -27.27 -22.05
CA ARG A 286 13.49 -26.82 -22.86
C ARG A 286 13.12 -25.40 -22.58
N THR A 287 13.19 -24.57 -23.59
CA THR A 287 12.53 -23.29 -23.76
C THR A 287 12.44 -22.41 -22.50
N PHE A 288 13.19 -21.36 -22.55
CA PHE A 288 13.06 -20.21 -21.68
C PHE A 288 11.58 -19.82 -21.51
N ILE A 289 11.10 -19.85 -20.27
CA ILE A 289 9.80 -19.29 -19.92
C ILE A 289 10.09 -17.90 -19.36
N LEU A 290 9.92 -16.87 -20.18
CA LEU A 290 9.87 -15.50 -19.75
C LEU A 290 8.87 -15.39 -18.57
N GLY A 291 9.34 -15.04 -17.40
CA GLY A 291 8.47 -14.80 -16.25
C GLY A 291 8.50 -15.85 -15.15
N PHE A 292 9.42 -16.80 -15.16
CA PHE A 292 9.46 -17.86 -14.14
C PHE A 292 10.38 -17.62 -12.95
N GLU A 293 10.88 -16.40 -12.72
CA GLU A 293 11.54 -16.07 -11.45
C GLU A 293 11.21 -14.65 -11.04
N PRO A 294 11.00 -14.39 -9.72
CA PRO A 294 10.69 -13.05 -9.20
C PRO A 294 11.87 -12.07 -9.27
N HIS A 295 13.05 -12.53 -9.71
CA HIS A 295 14.26 -11.73 -9.76
C HIS A 295 14.72 -11.56 -11.21
N TYR A 296 14.19 -10.55 -11.88
CA TYR A 296 14.62 -10.14 -13.22
C TYR A 296 15.93 -9.34 -13.12
N ALA A 297 17.04 -10.04 -12.87
CA ALA A 297 18.33 -9.41 -12.78
C ALA A 297 18.65 -8.63 -14.07
N GLY A 298 18.96 -7.36 -13.93
CA GLY A 298 19.28 -6.50 -15.07
C GLY A 298 18.09 -6.09 -15.95
N GLU A 299 16.84 -6.45 -15.60
CA GLU A 299 15.65 -6.00 -16.34
C GLU A 299 15.58 -4.47 -16.36
N THR A 300 15.42 -3.88 -17.55
CA THR A 300 15.32 -2.43 -17.71
C THR A 300 13.88 -1.94 -17.60
N LEU A 301 13.71 -0.62 -17.37
CA LEU A 301 12.38 0.00 -17.38
C LEU A 301 11.67 -0.20 -18.72
N LEU A 302 12.44 -0.14 -19.84
CA LEU A 302 11.89 -0.38 -21.18
C LEU A 302 11.37 -1.80 -21.34
N GLN A 303 12.11 -2.78 -20.85
CA GLN A 303 11.69 -4.20 -20.88
C GLN A 303 10.43 -4.43 -20.04
N THR A 304 10.37 -3.86 -18.83
CA THR A 304 9.18 -3.93 -17.97
C THR A 304 7.96 -3.31 -18.66
N ALA A 305 8.08 -2.09 -19.18
CA ALA A 305 6.99 -1.41 -19.89
C ALA A 305 6.54 -2.21 -21.14
N THR A 306 7.49 -2.82 -21.84
CA THR A 306 7.24 -3.66 -23.01
C THR A 306 6.49 -4.95 -22.65
N LYS A 307 6.96 -5.66 -21.63
CA LYS A 307 6.33 -6.88 -21.09
C LYS A 307 4.87 -6.64 -20.68
N MET A 308 4.59 -5.51 -20.06
CA MET A 308 3.23 -5.11 -19.69
C MET A 308 2.41 -4.64 -20.91
N GLY A 309 3.04 -4.25 -22.01
CA GLY A 309 2.38 -3.74 -23.21
C GLY A 309 2.01 -2.23 -23.13
N TYR A 310 2.67 -1.49 -22.26
CA TYR A 310 2.38 -0.06 -22.06
C TYR A 310 3.08 0.83 -23.10
N LEU A 311 2.51 0.89 -24.29
CA LEU A 311 3.07 1.65 -25.42
C LEU A 311 3.40 3.10 -25.09
N SER A 312 2.59 3.74 -24.22
CA SER A 312 2.83 5.13 -23.79
C SER A 312 4.12 5.28 -22.99
N LEU A 313 4.41 4.33 -22.08
CA LEU A 313 5.66 4.32 -21.32
C LEU A 313 6.87 3.95 -22.21
N VAL A 314 6.69 2.99 -23.11
CA VAL A 314 7.74 2.62 -24.09
C VAL A 314 8.15 3.83 -24.91
N LYS A 315 7.20 4.59 -25.44
CA LYS A 315 7.47 5.84 -26.17
C LYS A 315 8.24 6.82 -25.31
N GLN A 316 7.74 7.09 -24.13
CA GLN A 316 8.37 8.04 -23.20
C GLN A 316 9.80 7.66 -22.85
N LEU A 317 10.08 6.38 -22.56
CA LEU A 317 11.42 5.90 -22.24
C LEU A 317 12.38 6.06 -23.41
N LEU A 318 11.95 5.71 -24.63
CA LEU A 318 12.76 5.88 -25.85
C LEU A 318 13.00 7.36 -26.15
N ASP A 319 11.97 8.21 -26.00
CA ASP A 319 12.11 9.68 -26.16
C ASP A 319 13.06 10.28 -25.11
N SER A 320 13.19 9.63 -23.95
CA SER A 320 14.12 10.02 -22.87
C SER A 320 15.50 9.36 -23.00
N GLY A 321 15.79 8.68 -24.11
CA GLY A 321 17.11 8.15 -24.44
C GLY A 321 17.36 6.71 -23.96
N ALA A 322 16.32 5.92 -23.66
CA ALA A 322 16.50 4.51 -23.36
C ALA A 322 17.13 3.77 -24.55
N THR A 323 18.13 2.94 -24.27
CA THR A 323 18.79 2.10 -25.27
C THR A 323 17.84 0.96 -25.68
N ILE A 324 17.36 0.99 -26.93
CA ILE A 324 16.31 0.10 -27.45
C ILE A 324 16.67 -1.38 -27.37
N ASP A 325 17.94 -1.71 -27.62
CA ASP A 325 18.47 -3.08 -27.66
C ASP A 325 19.26 -3.45 -26.39
N LYS A 326 19.12 -2.70 -25.30
CA LYS A 326 19.75 -3.06 -24.04
C LYS A 326 19.30 -4.42 -23.57
N GLN A 327 20.27 -5.29 -23.25
CA GLN A 327 20.02 -6.64 -22.79
C GLN A 327 19.95 -6.71 -21.27
N ASP A 328 19.03 -7.56 -20.72
CA ASP A 328 19.03 -7.97 -19.32
C ASP A 328 20.16 -8.99 -19.03
N ALA A 329 20.23 -9.50 -17.80
CA ALA A 329 21.24 -10.49 -17.42
C ALA A 329 21.11 -11.83 -18.19
N SER A 330 19.94 -12.12 -18.74
CA SER A 330 19.68 -13.27 -19.58
C SER A 330 19.91 -13.01 -21.08
N GLY A 331 20.35 -11.81 -21.44
CA GLY A 331 20.58 -11.40 -22.82
C GLY A 331 19.30 -11.02 -23.59
N ASN A 332 18.16 -10.90 -22.93
CA ASN A 332 16.93 -10.51 -23.60
C ASN A 332 16.85 -9.00 -23.81
N THR A 333 16.40 -8.58 -24.98
CA THR A 333 16.06 -7.18 -25.28
C THR A 333 14.55 -6.94 -25.09
N ALA A 334 14.11 -5.67 -25.14
CA ALA A 334 12.69 -5.32 -25.15
C ALA A 334 11.93 -6.07 -26.26
N LEU A 335 12.54 -6.31 -27.42
CA LEU A 335 11.91 -7.03 -28.52
C LEU A 335 11.63 -8.50 -28.20
N HIS A 336 12.50 -9.17 -27.42
CA HIS A 336 12.24 -10.53 -26.91
C HIS A 336 10.99 -10.55 -26.04
N PHE A 337 10.86 -9.58 -25.10
CA PHE A 337 9.68 -9.48 -24.24
C PHE A 337 8.41 -9.20 -25.05
N ALA A 338 8.46 -8.28 -26.03
CA ALA A 338 7.31 -8.00 -26.89
C ALA A 338 6.84 -9.23 -27.66
N ALA A 339 7.78 -10.02 -28.19
CA ALA A 339 7.49 -11.24 -28.93
C ALA A 339 6.90 -12.34 -28.03
N ALA A 340 7.50 -12.55 -26.85
CA ALA A 340 7.09 -13.60 -25.92
C ALA A 340 5.74 -13.34 -25.25
N TYR A 341 5.42 -12.07 -24.98
CA TYR A 341 4.16 -11.68 -24.32
C TYR A 341 3.08 -11.20 -25.29
N GLY A 342 3.28 -11.37 -26.62
CA GLY A 342 2.26 -11.06 -27.61
C GLY A 342 1.95 -9.56 -27.74
N LYS A 343 2.90 -8.67 -27.44
CA LYS A 343 2.65 -7.21 -27.39
C LYS A 343 2.83 -6.57 -28.78
N LYS A 344 1.92 -6.88 -29.70
CA LYS A 344 1.99 -6.52 -31.12
C LYS A 344 2.25 -5.02 -31.38
N ASP A 345 1.52 -4.13 -30.71
CA ASP A 345 1.65 -2.69 -30.96
C ASP A 345 3.00 -2.14 -30.46
N VAL A 346 3.45 -2.63 -29.31
CA VAL A 346 4.77 -2.29 -28.75
C VAL A 346 5.86 -2.85 -29.66
N LEU A 347 5.75 -4.12 -30.09
CA LEU A 347 6.69 -4.75 -31.01
C LEU A 347 6.84 -3.96 -32.31
N ARG A 348 5.71 -3.60 -32.92
CA ARG A 348 5.72 -2.77 -34.15
C ARG A 348 6.41 -1.42 -33.89
N TYR A 349 6.14 -0.78 -32.76
CA TYR A 349 6.77 0.49 -32.41
C TYR A 349 8.27 0.32 -32.21
N LEU A 350 8.74 -0.68 -31.48
CA LEU A 350 10.16 -0.98 -31.32
C LEU A 350 10.86 -1.21 -32.66
N LEU A 351 10.28 -2.04 -33.51
CA LEU A 351 10.81 -2.31 -34.87
C LEU A 351 10.89 -1.04 -35.73
N SER A 352 9.85 -0.20 -35.68
CA SER A 352 9.83 1.07 -36.43
C SER A 352 10.87 2.10 -35.92
N ASN A 353 11.36 1.91 -34.68
CA ASN A 353 12.42 2.73 -34.09
C ASN A 353 13.79 2.06 -34.12
N GLY A 354 13.96 1.01 -34.93
CA GLY A 354 15.25 0.41 -35.22
C GLY A 354 15.69 -0.71 -34.28
N ALA A 355 14.78 -1.31 -33.50
CA ALA A 355 15.11 -2.48 -32.71
C ALA A 355 15.64 -3.62 -33.60
N LEU A 356 16.76 -4.23 -33.20
CA LEU A 356 17.40 -5.30 -33.94
C LEU A 356 16.69 -6.63 -33.74
N THR A 357 16.34 -7.30 -34.84
CA THR A 357 15.58 -8.56 -34.83
C THR A 357 16.43 -9.80 -34.56
N ASP A 358 17.76 -9.71 -34.77
CA ASP A 358 18.67 -10.86 -34.78
C ASP A 358 19.55 -10.97 -33.52
N ILE A 359 19.29 -10.18 -32.49
CA ILE A 359 19.99 -10.32 -31.21
C ILE A 359 19.55 -11.64 -30.56
N SER A 360 20.53 -12.45 -30.16
CA SER A 360 20.28 -13.69 -29.41
C SER A 360 20.49 -13.46 -27.91
N ASN A 361 19.67 -14.09 -27.08
CA ASN A 361 19.89 -14.16 -25.65
C ASN A 361 20.93 -15.25 -25.30
N VAL A 362 21.18 -15.48 -23.99
CA VAL A 362 22.13 -16.49 -23.51
C VAL A 362 21.77 -17.94 -23.87
N LEU A 363 20.56 -18.21 -24.29
CA LEU A 363 20.09 -19.51 -24.78
C LEU A 363 20.09 -19.58 -26.32
N GLU A 364 20.81 -18.65 -26.98
CA GLU A 364 20.87 -18.50 -28.43
C GLU A 364 19.51 -18.29 -29.12
N GLN A 365 18.49 -17.85 -28.35
CA GLN A 365 17.14 -17.61 -28.86
C GLN A 365 16.99 -16.14 -29.26
N LYS A 366 16.31 -15.92 -30.38
CA LYS A 366 15.95 -14.62 -30.95
C LYS A 366 14.50 -14.27 -30.63
N PRO A 367 14.08 -13.00 -30.76
CA PRO A 367 12.67 -12.62 -30.59
C PRO A 367 11.66 -13.48 -31.40
N ILE A 368 12.04 -13.87 -32.64
CA ILE A 368 11.20 -14.68 -33.52
C ILE A 368 10.93 -16.09 -32.97
N ASP A 369 11.90 -16.67 -32.26
CA ASP A 369 11.75 -18.00 -31.68
C ASP A 369 10.63 -18.03 -30.63
N TYR A 370 10.53 -16.94 -29.82
CA TYR A 370 9.47 -16.78 -28.83
C TYR A 370 8.08 -16.65 -29.46
N SER A 371 7.96 -15.83 -30.53
CA SER A 371 6.67 -15.68 -31.22
C SER A 371 6.22 -16.99 -31.90
N ASN A 372 7.15 -17.78 -32.41
CA ASN A 372 6.86 -19.09 -32.98
C ASN A 372 6.41 -20.10 -31.91
N MET A 373 7.11 -20.16 -30.78
CA MET A 373 6.76 -21.05 -29.66
C MET A 373 5.39 -20.73 -29.06
N GLN A 374 5.02 -19.47 -29.02
CA GLN A 374 3.73 -19.02 -28.48
C GLN A 374 2.60 -19.05 -29.53
N GLY A 375 2.94 -19.33 -30.80
CA GLY A 375 1.96 -19.35 -31.90
C GLY A 375 1.45 -17.94 -32.27
N PHE A 376 2.21 -16.89 -32.00
CA PHE A 376 1.83 -15.52 -32.35
C PHE A 376 2.15 -15.18 -33.80
N ASN A 377 1.45 -15.81 -34.74
CA ASN A 377 1.71 -15.74 -36.19
C ASN A 377 1.80 -14.29 -36.74
N GLU A 378 1.00 -13.35 -36.22
CA GLU A 378 1.08 -11.97 -36.67
C GLU A 378 2.37 -11.28 -36.21
N ILE A 379 2.85 -11.61 -35.03
CA ILE A 379 4.12 -11.09 -34.49
C ILE A 379 5.29 -11.69 -35.26
N THR A 380 5.25 -13.00 -35.51
CA THR A 380 6.25 -13.70 -36.36
C THR A 380 6.34 -13.07 -37.75
N ARG A 381 5.19 -12.78 -38.37
CA ARG A 381 5.16 -12.11 -39.67
C ARG A 381 5.76 -10.71 -39.63
N LEU A 382 5.39 -9.92 -38.62
CA LEU A 382 6.00 -8.59 -38.43
C LEU A 382 7.52 -8.66 -38.24
N LEU A 383 8.03 -9.60 -37.46
CA LEU A 383 9.47 -9.79 -37.31
C LEU A 383 10.16 -10.13 -38.63
N ILE A 384 9.57 -11.01 -39.43
CA ILE A 384 10.08 -11.38 -40.77
C ILE A 384 10.05 -10.15 -41.69
N ASP A 385 8.98 -9.38 -41.71
CA ASP A 385 8.82 -8.18 -42.54
C ASP A 385 9.91 -7.13 -42.22
N PHE A 386 10.39 -7.11 -40.98
CA PHE A 386 11.50 -6.24 -40.53
C PHE A 386 12.87 -6.92 -40.56
N GLY A 387 12.99 -8.09 -41.22
CA GLY A 387 14.27 -8.72 -41.55
C GLY A 387 14.75 -9.81 -40.61
N ALA A 388 13.91 -10.29 -39.67
CA ALA A 388 14.27 -11.40 -38.82
C ALA A 388 14.53 -12.66 -39.67
N LYS A 389 15.66 -13.33 -39.42
CA LYS A 389 15.99 -14.61 -40.02
C LYS A 389 15.46 -15.75 -39.16
N THR A 390 14.63 -16.60 -39.72
CA THR A 390 14.27 -17.86 -39.08
C THR A 390 15.50 -18.76 -39.05
N ASN A 391 15.75 -19.45 -37.94
CA ASN A 391 16.71 -20.55 -37.90
C ASN A 391 16.10 -21.74 -38.63
N ALA A 392 15.88 -21.61 -39.96
CA ALA A 392 15.50 -22.73 -40.79
C ALA A 392 16.70 -23.68 -40.84
N VAL A 393 16.56 -24.85 -40.29
CA VAL A 393 17.31 -26.01 -40.75
C VAL A 393 17.14 -26.03 -42.27
N ASP A 394 18.25 -26.12 -42.98
CA ASP A 394 18.35 -26.06 -44.43
C ASP A 394 17.67 -27.31 -45.04
N ASP A 395 16.34 -27.30 -45.08
CA ASP A 395 15.54 -28.24 -45.82
C ASP A 395 15.06 -27.53 -47.09
N GLY A 396 15.61 -27.96 -48.21
CA GLY A 396 15.47 -27.44 -49.57
C GLY A 396 14.04 -27.07 -50.01
N PRO A 397 13.83 -26.57 -51.22
CA PRO A 397 12.68 -25.75 -51.61
C PRO A 397 11.35 -26.48 -51.42
N ILE A 398 10.51 -25.99 -50.52
CA ILE A 398 9.14 -26.48 -50.33
C ILE A 398 8.32 -25.98 -51.52
N SER A 399 7.92 -26.94 -52.36
CA SER A 399 6.98 -26.73 -53.48
C SER A 399 5.63 -26.22 -52.94
N ALA A 400 5.12 -25.17 -53.56
CA ALA A 400 3.77 -24.67 -53.32
C ALA A 400 2.73 -25.78 -53.64
N GLY A 401 1.96 -26.18 -52.62
CA GLY A 401 0.78 -27.01 -52.84
C GLY A 401 0.60 -28.16 -51.86
N ALA A 402 0.31 -27.91 -50.63
CA ALA A 402 -0.40 -28.83 -49.76
C ALA A 402 -1.23 -28.04 -48.74
N SER A 403 -2.55 -28.12 -48.92
CA SER A 403 -3.53 -27.69 -47.94
C SER A 403 -3.35 -28.50 -46.65
N ILE A 404 -2.77 -27.90 -45.63
CA ILE A 404 -2.68 -28.52 -44.32
C ILE A 404 -3.97 -28.16 -43.58
N ALA A 405 -4.77 -29.21 -43.27
CA ALA A 405 -5.90 -29.07 -42.33
C ALA A 405 -5.39 -28.47 -41.00
N PRO A 406 -6.17 -27.59 -40.35
CA PRO A 406 -5.76 -27.02 -39.10
C PRO A 406 -5.54 -28.15 -38.08
N PRO A 407 -4.44 -28.11 -37.32
CA PRO A 407 -4.27 -29.02 -36.19
C PRO A 407 -5.40 -28.76 -35.20
N ALA A 408 -5.95 -29.82 -34.63
CA ALA A 408 -6.93 -29.73 -33.55
C ALA A 408 -6.43 -28.72 -32.51
N SER A 409 -7.29 -27.78 -32.11
CA SER A 409 -6.98 -26.73 -31.17
C SER A 409 -6.31 -27.32 -29.91
N PRO A 410 -5.11 -26.86 -29.51
CA PRO A 410 -4.49 -27.34 -28.28
C PRO A 410 -5.45 -27.04 -27.14
N MET A 411 -5.74 -28.01 -26.30
CA MET A 411 -6.48 -27.80 -25.08
C MET A 411 -5.78 -26.69 -24.30
N ASP A 412 -6.52 -25.64 -23.90
CA ASP A 412 -5.99 -24.47 -23.18
C ASP A 412 -5.09 -24.92 -22.01
N MET A 413 -3.87 -24.40 -21.94
CA MET A 413 -2.89 -24.79 -20.93
C MET A 413 -3.41 -24.60 -19.50
N GLY A 414 -4.36 -23.68 -19.31
CA GLY A 414 -5.09 -23.51 -18.05
C GLY A 414 -5.96 -24.73 -17.73
N LEU A 415 -6.65 -25.27 -18.71
CA LEU A 415 -7.48 -26.49 -18.57
C LEU A 415 -6.62 -27.74 -18.33
N LYS A 416 -5.46 -27.85 -18.99
CA LYS A 416 -4.52 -28.94 -18.74
C LYS A 416 -3.96 -28.93 -17.34
N LYS A 417 -3.60 -27.72 -16.85
CA LYS A 417 -3.08 -27.53 -15.50
C LYS A 417 -4.14 -27.88 -14.45
N GLN A 418 -5.37 -27.42 -14.63
CA GLN A 418 -6.47 -27.77 -13.75
C GLN A 418 -6.73 -29.28 -13.74
N ALA A 419 -6.80 -29.91 -14.88
CA ALA A 419 -7.00 -31.38 -15.03
C ALA A 419 -5.86 -32.19 -14.34
N LEU A 420 -4.61 -31.69 -14.37
CA LEU A 420 -3.50 -32.34 -13.67
C LEU A 420 -3.57 -32.16 -12.14
N PHE A 421 -4.08 -31.01 -11.65
CA PHE A 421 -4.33 -30.83 -10.23
C PHE A 421 -5.46 -31.72 -9.74
N ASP A 422 -6.58 -31.74 -10.44
CA ASP A 422 -7.73 -32.59 -10.12
C ASP A 422 -7.33 -34.07 -10.08
N LEU A 423 -6.50 -34.48 -11.04
CA LEU A 423 -5.98 -35.85 -11.11
C LEU A 423 -5.04 -36.19 -9.92
N LYS A 424 -4.24 -35.21 -9.49
CA LYS A 424 -3.38 -35.37 -8.30
C LYS A 424 -4.19 -35.47 -7.02
N ASP A 425 -5.23 -34.68 -6.88
CA ASP A 425 -6.14 -34.72 -5.74
C ASP A 425 -6.83 -36.10 -5.62
N LEU A 426 -7.17 -36.72 -6.75
CA LEU A 426 -7.74 -38.08 -6.80
C LEU A 426 -6.71 -39.14 -6.34
N LEU A 427 -5.45 -38.99 -6.70
CA LEU A 427 -4.36 -39.86 -6.22
C LEU A 427 -4.13 -39.68 -4.70
N ASP A 428 -4.03 -38.41 -4.23
CA ASP A 428 -3.80 -38.09 -2.84
C ASP A 428 -4.99 -38.49 -1.95
N ALA A 429 -6.21 -38.53 -2.49
CA ALA A 429 -7.41 -39.05 -1.85
C ALA A 429 -7.52 -40.59 -1.90
N GLY A 430 -6.58 -41.29 -2.56
CA GLY A 430 -6.60 -42.75 -2.73
C GLY A 430 -7.72 -43.29 -3.61
N ILE A 431 -8.32 -42.44 -4.44
CA ILE A 431 -9.41 -42.81 -5.37
C ILE A 431 -8.86 -43.51 -6.61
N ILE A 432 -7.66 -43.11 -7.04
CA ILE A 432 -6.90 -43.75 -8.12
C ILE A 432 -5.53 -44.19 -7.61
N ASN A 433 -4.97 -45.21 -8.21
CA ASN A 433 -3.63 -45.67 -7.90
C ASN A 433 -2.56 -44.97 -8.79
N GLN A 434 -1.28 -45.18 -8.48
CA GLN A 434 -0.17 -44.52 -9.17
C GLN A 434 -0.13 -44.87 -10.66
N GLU A 435 -0.50 -46.10 -11.05
CA GLU A 435 -0.47 -46.56 -12.43
C GLU A 435 -1.60 -45.88 -13.25
N GLU A 436 -2.80 -45.75 -12.68
CA GLU A 436 -3.93 -45.03 -13.29
C GLU A 436 -3.62 -43.53 -13.40
N PHE A 437 -2.98 -42.93 -12.39
CA PHE A 437 -2.52 -41.55 -12.43
C PHE A 437 -1.55 -41.32 -13.60
N ASP A 438 -0.53 -42.14 -13.75
CA ASP A 438 0.48 -41.99 -14.80
C ASP A 438 -0.11 -42.19 -16.19
N GLN A 439 -1.09 -43.06 -16.37
CA GLN A 439 -1.81 -43.25 -17.62
C GLN A 439 -2.67 -42.06 -18.01
N GLU A 440 -3.46 -41.52 -17.08
CA GLU A 440 -4.32 -40.35 -17.33
C GLU A 440 -3.51 -39.06 -17.52
N LYS A 441 -2.43 -38.90 -16.75
CA LYS A 441 -1.46 -37.80 -16.92
C LYS A 441 -0.85 -37.80 -18.31
N ALA A 442 -0.49 -38.98 -18.83
CA ALA A 442 0.07 -39.09 -20.16
C ALA A 442 -0.97 -38.72 -21.27
N LYS A 443 -2.27 -38.98 -21.05
CA LYS A 443 -3.35 -38.55 -21.95
C LYS A 443 -3.55 -37.05 -21.94
N ILE A 444 -3.61 -36.41 -20.72
CA ILE A 444 -3.77 -34.95 -20.55
C ILE A 444 -2.60 -34.22 -21.22
N LEU A 445 -1.38 -34.71 -21.06
CA LEU A 445 -0.19 -34.09 -21.65
C LEU A 445 -0.12 -34.22 -23.17
N LYS A 446 -0.75 -35.26 -23.77
CA LYS A 446 -0.80 -35.47 -25.21
C LYS A 446 -1.97 -34.78 -25.91
N ALA A 447 -3.08 -34.50 -25.20
CA ALA A 447 -4.22 -33.74 -25.71
C ALA A 447 -3.88 -32.26 -25.86
#